data_e73013d69459fb5bac4e6857e975af85
#
_entry.id   e73013d69459fb5bac4e6857e975af85
#
_cell.length_a   1.000
_cell.length_b   1.000
_cell.length_c   1.000
_cell.angle_alpha   90.00
_cell.angle_beta   90.00
_cell.angle_gamma   90.00
#
_symmetry.space_group_name_H-M   'P 1'
#
loop_
_entity.id
_entity.type
_entity.pdbx_description
1 polymer ?
#
loop_
_entity_poly.entity_id
_entity_poly.type
_entity_poly.pdbx_seq_one_letter_code
_entity_poly.pdbx_strand_id
1 'polypeptide(L)' 'MAIRINLDVMMARRKIGLTELSQEVDVTMANLSILKNNKAKAVRFSTLNAICKALDCQPGDILEYVPEGAGAEVSEEEF' A
#
# COMPACT_ATOMS: atom_id res chain seq x y z
N MET A 1 8.75 13.30 7.74
CA MET A 1 7.50 13.24 7.04
C MET A 1 7.52 12.09 6.06
N ALA A 2 6.49 11.37 6.01
CA ALA A 2 6.46 10.24 5.12
C ALA A 2 5.04 9.83 4.82
N ILE A 3 4.88 9.20 3.68
CA ILE A 3 3.62 8.55 3.35
C ILE A 3 3.82 7.09 3.67
N ARG A 4 2.94 6.55 4.49
CA ARG A 4 2.99 5.17 4.87
C ARG A 4 1.96 4.40 4.07
N ILE A 5 2.32 3.22 3.62
CA ILE A 5 1.39 2.37 2.87
C ILE A 5 0.91 1.30 3.82
N ASN A 6 -0.39 1.30 4.09
CA ASN A 6 -0.99 0.36 5.04
C ASN A 6 -1.69 -0.79 4.31
N LEU A 7 -1.12 -1.24 3.23
CA LEU A 7 -1.72 -2.32 2.46
C LEU A 7 -1.80 -3.61 3.29
N ASP A 8 -0.78 -3.89 4.08
CA ASP A 8 -0.78 -5.09 4.89
C ASP A 8 -1.93 -5.08 5.90
N VAL A 9 -2.24 -3.92 6.46
CA VAL A 9 -3.33 -3.81 7.41
C VAL A 9 -4.66 -4.11 6.73
N MET A 10 -4.87 -3.53 5.55
CA MET A 10 -6.12 -3.75 4.83
C MET A 10 -6.25 -5.17 4.34
N MET A 11 -5.15 -5.78 3.91
CA MET A 11 -5.16 -7.17 3.51
C MET A 11 -5.56 -8.06 4.69
N ALA A 12 -5.03 -7.77 5.86
CA ALA A 12 -5.37 -8.53 7.05
C ALA A 12 -6.84 -8.34 7.43
N ARG A 13 -7.34 -7.12 7.31
CA ARG A 13 -8.74 -6.86 7.62
C ARG A 13 -9.67 -7.60 6.71
N ARG A 14 -9.33 -7.71 5.44
CA ARG A 14 -10.17 -8.41 4.46
C ARG A 14 -9.82 -9.87 4.35
N LYS A 15 -8.79 -10.31 5.07
CA LYS A 15 -8.36 -11.71 5.07
C LYS A 15 -8.01 -12.18 3.67
N ILE A 16 -7.30 -11.34 2.94
CA ILE A 16 -6.86 -11.63 1.59
C ILE A 16 -5.36 -11.76 1.61
N GLY A 17 -4.85 -12.84 1.03
CA GLY A 17 -3.42 -13.05 0.94
C GLY A 17 -2.81 -12.38 -0.27
N LEU A 18 -1.49 -12.37 -0.32
CA LEU A 18 -0.77 -11.69 -1.38
C LEU A 18 -1.04 -12.32 -2.74
N THR A 19 -1.07 -13.64 -2.81
CA THR A 19 -1.32 -14.33 -4.06
C THR A 19 -2.71 -13.98 -4.60
N GLU A 20 -3.69 -14.03 -3.71
CA GLU A 20 -5.05 -13.74 -4.11
C GLU A 20 -5.19 -12.31 -4.60
N LEU A 21 -4.59 -11.38 -3.88
CA LEU A 21 -4.67 -9.99 -4.26
C LEU A 21 -3.96 -9.74 -5.59
N SER A 22 -2.82 -10.39 -5.82
CA SER A 22 -2.10 -10.19 -7.06
C SER A 22 -2.93 -10.63 -8.26
N GLN A 23 -3.74 -11.66 -8.09
CA GLN A 23 -4.60 -12.12 -9.17
C GLN A 23 -5.75 -11.14 -9.40
N GLU A 24 -6.25 -10.54 -8.34
CA GLU A 24 -7.35 -9.60 -8.47
C GLU A 24 -6.93 -8.29 -9.11
N VAL A 25 -5.73 -7.81 -8.80
CA VAL A 25 -5.33 -6.49 -9.27
C VAL A 25 -4.35 -6.55 -10.44
N ASP A 26 -4.02 -7.74 -10.92
CA ASP A 26 -3.16 -7.88 -12.08
C ASP A 26 -1.81 -7.21 -11.87
N VAL A 27 -1.24 -7.37 -10.70
CA VAL A 27 0.08 -6.85 -10.35
C VAL A 27 0.88 -8.03 -9.85
N THR A 28 2.16 -8.07 -10.17
CA THR A 28 2.97 -9.21 -9.75
C THR A 28 3.08 -9.26 -8.24
N MET A 29 3.29 -10.46 -7.72
CA MET A 29 3.44 -10.61 -6.29
C MET A 29 4.66 -9.85 -5.79
N ALA A 30 5.71 -9.77 -6.61
CA ALA A 30 6.90 -9.01 -6.22
C ALA A 30 6.57 -7.53 -6.02
N ASN A 31 5.80 -6.96 -6.94
CA ASN A 31 5.44 -5.55 -6.83
C ASN A 31 4.48 -5.31 -5.67
N LEU A 32 3.53 -6.22 -5.45
CA LEU A 32 2.65 -6.10 -4.30
C LEU A 32 3.41 -6.22 -3.00
N SER A 33 4.42 -7.08 -2.96
CA SER A 33 5.23 -7.24 -1.77
C SER A 33 5.97 -5.94 -1.44
N ILE A 34 6.46 -5.25 -2.46
CA ILE A 34 7.12 -3.97 -2.25
C ILE A 34 6.15 -2.97 -1.65
N LEU A 35 4.93 -2.92 -2.16
CA LEU A 35 3.91 -2.04 -1.60
C LEU A 35 3.54 -2.46 -0.18
N LYS A 36 3.33 -3.74 0.03
CA LYS A 36 2.91 -4.24 1.33
C LYS A 36 3.94 -3.94 2.40
N ASN A 37 5.21 -3.99 2.04
CA ASN A 37 6.28 -3.76 3.01
C ASN A 37 6.67 -2.29 3.11
N ASN A 38 5.87 -1.41 2.52
CA ASN A 38 6.07 0.02 2.63
C ASN A 38 7.40 0.47 2.03
N LYS A 39 7.81 -0.19 0.98
CA LYS A 39 9.08 0.15 0.34
C LYS A 39 8.91 0.77 -1.04
N ALA A 40 7.68 0.94 -1.49
CA ALA A 40 7.44 1.55 -2.78
C ALA A 40 7.62 3.05 -2.69
N LYS A 41 8.16 3.64 -3.72
CA LYS A 41 8.31 5.08 -3.78
C LYS A 41 7.22 5.73 -4.61
N ALA A 42 6.42 4.94 -5.28
CA ALA A 42 5.33 5.45 -6.08
C ALA A 42 4.32 4.35 -6.32
N VAL A 43 3.10 4.73 -6.57
CA VAL A 43 2.06 3.77 -6.95
C VAL A 43 1.22 4.48 -8.00
N ARG A 44 0.88 3.76 -9.05
CA ARG A 44 0.05 4.33 -10.09
C ARG A 44 -1.38 4.41 -9.63
N PHE A 45 -2.08 5.41 -10.07
CA PHE A 45 -3.49 5.53 -9.72
C PHE A 45 -4.28 4.32 -10.22
N SER A 46 -3.92 3.76 -11.38
CA SER A 46 -4.62 2.58 -11.86
C SER A 46 -4.44 1.40 -10.91
N THR A 47 -3.25 1.23 -10.38
CA THR A 47 -2.98 0.18 -9.42
C THR A 47 -3.74 0.44 -8.11
N LEU A 48 -3.69 1.68 -7.65
CA LEU A 48 -4.39 2.05 -6.41
C LEU A 48 -5.89 1.82 -6.56
N ASN A 49 -6.43 2.19 -7.71
CA ASN A 49 -7.84 1.99 -7.99
C ASN A 49 -8.21 0.51 -7.93
N ALA A 50 -7.39 -0.35 -8.53
CA ALA A 50 -7.65 -1.77 -8.53
C ALA A 50 -7.58 -2.36 -7.12
N ILE A 51 -6.62 -1.90 -6.33
CA ILE A 51 -6.48 -2.36 -4.95
C ILE A 51 -7.69 -1.93 -4.13
N CYS A 52 -8.12 -0.70 -4.28
CA CYS A 52 -9.28 -0.22 -3.53
C CYS A 52 -10.52 -1.01 -3.91
N LYS A 53 -10.66 -1.35 -5.18
CA LYS A 53 -11.81 -2.14 -5.60
C LYS A 53 -11.74 -3.55 -5.04
N ALA A 54 -10.57 -4.17 -5.08
CA ALA A 54 -10.41 -5.54 -4.60
C ALA A 54 -10.61 -5.64 -3.09
N LEU A 55 -10.16 -4.63 -2.36
CA LEU A 55 -10.27 -4.64 -0.90
C LEU A 55 -11.48 -3.88 -0.39
N ASP A 56 -12.25 -3.30 -1.30
CA ASP A 56 -13.46 -2.55 -0.95
C ASP A 56 -13.11 -1.48 0.08
N CYS A 57 -12.19 -0.63 -0.26
CA CYS A 57 -11.74 0.41 0.66
C CYS A 57 -11.42 1.68 -0.11
N GLN A 58 -11.07 2.71 0.61
CA GLN A 58 -10.75 4.01 0.04
C GLN A 58 -9.23 4.19 0.01
N PRO A 59 -8.71 5.06 -0.86
CA PRO A 59 -7.27 5.32 -0.86
C PRO A 59 -6.74 5.74 0.49
N GLY A 60 -7.53 6.47 1.26
CA GLY A 60 -7.09 6.88 2.59
C GLY A 60 -6.93 5.75 3.58
N ASP A 61 -7.49 4.57 3.25
CA ASP A 61 -7.28 3.40 4.08
C ASP A 61 -5.94 2.74 3.77
N ILE A 62 -5.38 3.04 2.60
CA ILE A 62 -4.13 2.42 2.17
C ILE A 62 -2.96 3.38 2.35
N LEU A 63 -3.17 4.66 2.10
CA LEU A 63 -2.12 5.65 2.18
C LEU A 63 -2.36 6.57 3.38
N GLU A 64 -1.30 6.83 4.12
CA GLU A 64 -1.41 7.63 5.32
C GLU A 64 -0.24 8.59 5.37
N TYR A 65 -0.50 9.84 5.73
CA TYR A 65 0.58 10.79 5.96
C TYR A 65 0.99 10.71 7.42
N VAL A 66 2.27 10.48 7.64
CA VAL A 66 2.80 10.40 8.99
C VAL A 66 3.71 11.60 9.17
N PRO A 67 3.38 12.50 10.07
CA PRO A 67 4.17 13.72 10.26
C PRO A 67 5.55 13.38 10.82
N GLU A 68 6.47 14.30 10.57
CA GLU A 68 7.78 14.17 11.13
C GLU A 68 7.73 14.10 12.61
N GLY A 69 8.51 13.29 13.19
CA GLY A 69 8.53 13.20 14.64
C GLY A 69 7.49 12.26 15.21
N ALA A 70 6.68 11.67 14.39
CA ALA A 70 5.66 10.75 14.88
C ALA A 70 6.19 9.35 15.05
N GLY A 71 7.45 9.19 15.23
CA GLY A 71 8.00 7.91 15.49
C GLY A 71 8.39 7.10 14.30
N ALA A 72 8.03 7.49 13.16
CA ALA A 72 8.36 6.73 12.01
C ALA A 72 9.66 7.15 11.50
N GLU A 73 10.46 6.27 11.04
CA GLU A 73 11.61 6.64 10.49
C GLU A 73 11.32 7.16 9.19
N VAL A 74 11.85 8.16 8.75
CA VAL A 74 11.58 8.85 7.60
C VAL A 74 12.55 8.54 6.58
N SER A 75 12.20 8.10 5.47
CA SER A 75 13.13 7.92 4.50
C SER A 75 13.28 9.12 3.81
N GLU A 76 14.22 9.58 3.56
CA GLU A 76 14.42 10.71 3.00
C GLU A 76 14.25 10.69 1.63
N GLU A 77 13.43 10.28 1.01
CA GLU A 77 13.36 10.27 -0.24
C GLU A 77 12.82 11.38 -0.71
N GLU A 78 12.82 11.74 -1.57
CA GLU A 78 12.37 12.75 -2.05
C GLU A 78 11.56 12.56 -3.13
N PHE A 79 11.13 13.28 -3.87
CA PHE A 79 10.24 13.04 -4.90
C PHE A 79 10.73 13.52 -6.12
#